data_4d3c430ff4ba065366c4aec32adbc32f
#
_entry.id   4d3c430ff4ba065366c4aec32adbc32f
#
_cell.length_a   1.000
_cell.length_b   1.000
_cell.length_c   1.000
_cell.angle_alpha   90.00
_cell.angle_beta   90.00
_cell.angle_gamma   90.00
#
_symmetry.space_group_name_H-M   'P 1'
#
loop_
_entity.id
_entity.type
_entity.pdbx_description
1 polymer ?
#
loop_
_entity_poly.entity_id
_entity_poly.type
_entity_poly.pdbx_seq_one_letter_code
_entity_poly.pdbx_strand_id
1 'polypeptide(L)'
;MKHGKTWMAGILLAVLLLAMAGCGGADTSKAAIDYGTSEIYTEADRQQAVQAILKEFKNRKGCRLESLTYSGDQCNSPENIAWMNELEQANDAKAVFTQCIAFESSFRSPEKDAGAWEPNAEYHWSWYLARSEGGDWKLMTWGYA
;
A
#
# COMPACT_ATOMS: atom_id res chain seq x y z
N MET A 1 43.41 -31.95 -1.05
CA MET A 1 41.96 -32.24 -1.23
C MET A 1 41.16 -31.18 -0.55
N LYS A 2 40.54 -30.32 -1.34
CA LYS A 2 39.72 -29.26 -0.80
C LYS A 2 38.26 -29.68 -0.92
N HIS A 3 37.61 -29.88 0.21
CA HIS A 3 36.18 -30.06 0.26
C HIS A 3 35.52 -28.71 0.15
N GLY A 4 34.92 -28.40 -1.00
CA GLY A 4 34.06 -27.24 -1.16
C GLY A 4 32.80 -27.41 -0.32
N LYS A 5 32.71 -26.63 0.73
CA LYS A 5 31.43 -26.48 1.44
C LYS A 5 30.53 -25.57 0.60
N THR A 6 29.60 -26.17 -0.09
CA THR A 6 28.47 -25.45 -0.66
C THR A 6 27.60 -24.95 0.48
N TRP A 7 27.67 -23.69 0.75
CA TRP A 7 26.72 -23.01 1.61
C TRP A 7 25.45 -22.82 0.79
N MET A 8 24.49 -23.67 0.99
CA MET A 8 23.13 -23.37 0.60
C MET A 8 22.62 -22.31 1.57
N ALA A 9 22.63 -21.08 1.13
CA ALA A 9 21.92 -20.02 1.79
C ALA A 9 20.42 -20.30 1.64
N GLY A 10 19.85 -20.91 2.66
CA GLY A 10 18.40 -20.99 2.80
C GLY A 10 17.85 -19.59 2.94
N ILE A 11 17.11 -19.15 1.93
CA ILE A 11 16.31 -17.94 2.03
C ILE A 11 15.20 -18.26 3.02
N LEU A 12 15.42 -17.86 4.26
CA LEU A 12 14.39 -17.87 5.28
C LEU A 12 13.44 -16.73 4.94
N LEU A 13 12.32 -17.06 4.32
CA LEU A 13 11.20 -16.14 4.13
C LEU A 13 10.64 -15.84 5.52
N ALA A 14 11.18 -14.82 6.16
CA ALA A 14 10.63 -14.31 7.39
C ALA A 14 9.33 -13.58 7.05
N VAL A 15 8.23 -14.29 7.11
CA VAL A 15 6.90 -13.68 7.21
C VAL A 15 6.84 -13.01 8.56
N LEU A 16 7.19 -11.75 8.60
CA LEU A 16 7.04 -10.94 9.80
C LEU A 16 5.55 -10.60 9.95
N LEU A 17 4.82 -11.50 10.58
CA LEU A 17 3.50 -11.23 11.12
C LEU A 17 3.66 -10.24 12.27
N LEU A 18 3.70 -8.95 11.96
CA LEU A 18 3.48 -7.94 12.98
C LEU A 18 1.98 -7.95 13.33
N ALA A 19 1.63 -8.79 14.28
CA ALA A 19 0.35 -8.67 14.96
C ALA A 19 0.37 -7.38 15.79
N MET A 20 -0.01 -6.28 15.18
CA MET A 20 -0.32 -5.06 15.90
C MET A 20 -1.76 -5.18 16.41
N ALA A 21 -1.89 -5.75 17.60
CA ALA A 21 -3.15 -5.69 18.34
C ALA A 21 -3.37 -4.26 18.81
N GLY A 22 -3.96 -3.42 17.95
CA GLY A 22 -4.47 -2.11 18.31
C GLY A 22 -5.96 -2.23 18.61
N CYS A 23 -6.37 -2.06 19.87
CA CYS A 23 -7.79 -1.96 20.23
C CYS A 23 -8.43 -0.77 19.50
N GLY A 24 -9.41 -1.01 18.61
CA GLY A 24 -10.31 -0.02 18.05
C GLY A 24 -9.97 0.53 16.66
N GLY A 25 -8.96 0.02 15.95
CA GLY A 25 -8.65 0.36 14.55
C GLY A 25 -9.35 -0.55 13.53
N ALA A 26 -9.03 -0.35 12.26
CA ALA A 26 -9.42 -1.27 11.20
C ALA A 26 -8.68 -2.61 11.32
N ASP A 27 -9.30 -3.68 10.83
CA ASP A 27 -8.68 -5.00 10.77
C ASP A 27 -8.01 -5.22 9.42
N THR A 28 -6.70 -5.37 9.42
CA THR A 28 -5.89 -5.70 8.25
C THR A 28 -5.29 -7.11 8.31
N SER A 29 -5.60 -7.87 9.37
CA SER A 29 -4.92 -9.14 9.68
C SER A 29 -5.19 -10.26 8.68
N LYS A 30 -6.31 -10.19 7.96
CA LYS A 30 -6.72 -11.21 6.98
C LYS A 30 -6.65 -10.72 5.54
N ALA A 31 -6.07 -9.56 5.32
CA ALA A 31 -5.97 -8.98 3.99
C ALA A 31 -5.07 -9.84 3.07
N ALA A 32 -5.57 -10.15 1.89
CA ALA A 32 -4.77 -10.73 0.83
C ALA A 32 -3.98 -9.61 0.14
N ILE A 33 -2.66 -9.61 0.30
CA ILE A 33 -1.78 -8.62 -0.32
C ILE A 33 -1.16 -9.23 -1.57
N ASP A 34 -1.46 -8.66 -2.72
CA ASP A 34 -0.86 -9.01 -3.99
C ASP A 34 0.10 -7.90 -4.44
N TYR A 35 1.39 -8.15 -4.29
CA TYR A 35 2.43 -7.23 -4.71
C TYR A 35 2.64 -7.20 -6.23
N GLY A 36 2.05 -8.13 -6.97
CA GLY A 36 2.19 -8.24 -8.41
C GLY A 36 3.63 -8.40 -8.87
N THR A 37 3.86 -8.09 -10.13
CA THR A 37 5.19 -8.02 -10.75
C THR A 37 5.43 -6.62 -11.28
N SER A 38 6.69 -6.20 -11.34
CA SER A 38 7.07 -4.89 -11.85
C SER A 38 8.43 -4.93 -12.51
N GLU A 39 8.60 -4.21 -13.59
CA GLU A 39 9.89 -3.97 -14.24
C GLU A 39 10.55 -2.68 -13.75
N ILE A 40 9.81 -1.82 -13.05
CA ILE A 40 10.30 -0.51 -12.60
C ILE A 40 10.47 -0.41 -11.09
N TYR A 41 9.73 -1.20 -10.31
CA TYR A 41 9.81 -1.19 -8.85
C TYR A 41 10.26 -2.55 -8.32
N THR A 42 11.15 -2.52 -7.33
CA THR A 42 11.53 -3.72 -6.60
C THR A 42 10.38 -4.22 -5.72
N GLU A 43 10.44 -5.45 -5.26
CA GLU A 43 9.48 -5.95 -4.28
C GLU A 43 9.52 -5.13 -2.98
N ALA A 44 10.72 -4.73 -2.53
CA ALA A 44 10.87 -3.87 -1.36
C ALA A 44 10.20 -2.51 -1.54
N ASP A 45 10.25 -1.91 -2.72
CA ASP A 45 9.52 -0.67 -3.03
C ASP A 45 8.02 -0.85 -2.87
N ARG A 46 7.47 -1.94 -3.41
CA ARG A 46 6.04 -2.25 -3.31
C ARG A 46 5.62 -2.57 -1.88
N GLN A 47 6.44 -3.30 -1.13
CA GLN A 47 6.20 -3.57 0.29
C GLN A 47 6.17 -2.28 1.11
N GLN A 48 7.08 -1.37 0.87
CA GLN A 48 7.11 -0.07 1.56
C GLN A 48 5.85 0.75 1.28
N ALA A 49 5.39 0.78 0.03
CA ALA A 49 4.14 1.44 -0.33
C ALA A 49 2.92 0.82 0.38
N VAL A 50 2.85 -0.50 0.43
CA VAL A 50 1.79 -1.23 1.16
C VAL A 50 1.80 -0.86 2.65
N GLN A 51 2.96 -0.76 3.28
CA GLN A 51 3.03 -0.37 4.70
C GLN A 51 2.45 1.03 4.94
N ALA A 52 2.69 1.97 4.05
CA ALA A 52 2.11 3.31 4.15
C ALA A 52 0.57 3.28 4.01
N ILE A 53 0.05 2.46 3.10
CA ILE A 53 -1.40 2.27 2.93
C ILE A 53 -2.02 1.62 4.17
N LEU A 54 -1.43 0.55 4.68
CA LEU A 54 -1.93 -0.16 5.86
C LEU A 54 -1.96 0.73 7.10
N LYS A 55 -0.96 1.58 7.25
CA LYS A 55 -0.90 2.56 8.34
C LYS A 55 -2.08 3.54 8.28
N GLU A 56 -2.40 4.05 7.11
CA GLU A 56 -3.54 4.96 6.92
C GLU A 56 -4.88 4.22 7.05
N PHE A 57 -4.99 3.01 6.48
CA PHE A 57 -6.21 2.22 6.54
C PHE A 57 -6.65 1.92 7.97
N LYS A 58 -5.72 1.77 8.91
CA LYS A 58 -6.03 1.55 10.33
C LYS A 58 -6.90 2.63 10.95
N ASN A 59 -6.93 3.83 10.37
CA ASN A 59 -7.81 4.91 10.81
C ASN A 59 -9.29 4.69 10.44
N ARG A 60 -9.60 3.67 9.64
CA ARG A 60 -10.97 3.29 9.25
C ARG A 60 -11.57 2.35 10.30
N LYS A 61 -11.93 2.90 11.44
CA LYS A 61 -12.39 2.14 12.60
C LYS A 61 -13.50 1.14 12.23
N GLY A 62 -13.30 -0.12 12.58
CA GLY A 62 -14.24 -1.21 12.36
C GLY A 62 -14.29 -1.76 10.93
N CYS A 63 -13.61 -1.14 9.97
CA CYS A 63 -13.48 -1.69 8.62
C CYS A 63 -12.54 -2.89 8.60
N ARG A 64 -12.76 -3.80 7.66
CA ARG A 64 -11.88 -4.95 7.39
C ARG A 64 -11.31 -4.85 5.99
N LEU A 65 -10.00 -4.81 5.89
CA LEU A 65 -9.33 -4.90 4.59
C LEU A 65 -9.38 -6.35 4.11
N GLU A 66 -9.92 -6.59 2.92
CA GLU A 66 -10.02 -7.90 2.32
C GLU A 66 -8.88 -8.16 1.32
N SER A 67 -8.54 -7.17 0.51
CA SER A 67 -7.46 -7.27 -0.47
C SER A 67 -6.78 -5.93 -0.72
N LEU A 68 -5.53 -6.02 -1.13
CA LEU A 68 -4.75 -4.88 -1.60
C LEU A 68 -3.83 -5.38 -2.72
N THR A 69 -4.02 -4.86 -3.92
CA THR A 69 -3.38 -5.36 -5.14
C THR A 69 -2.63 -4.25 -5.86
N TYR A 70 -1.40 -4.53 -6.25
CA TYR A 70 -0.62 -3.62 -7.08
C TYR A 70 -1.31 -3.37 -8.42
N SER A 71 -1.46 -2.08 -8.78
CA SER A 71 -2.21 -1.70 -9.99
C SER A 71 -1.43 -1.92 -11.29
N GLY A 72 -0.13 -2.22 -11.21
CA GLY A 72 0.73 -2.41 -12.38
C GLY A 72 1.58 -1.18 -12.71
N ASP A 73 2.57 -1.37 -13.57
CA ASP A 73 3.58 -0.35 -13.88
C ASP A 73 3.02 0.90 -14.59
N GLN A 74 1.85 0.78 -15.22
CA GLN A 74 1.16 1.92 -15.84
C GLN A 74 0.76 3.00 -14.83
N CYS A 75 0.74 2.69 -13.52
CA CYS A 75 0.49 3.72 -12.50
C CYS A 75 1.57 4.80 -12.47
N ASN A 76 2.78 4.51 -12.96
CA ASN A 76 3.89 5.47 -13.06
C ASN A 76 3.84 6.23 -14.39
N SER A 77 2.67 6.69 -14.80
CA SER A 77 2.51 7.49 -16.01
C SER A 77 2.91 8.95 -15.78
N PRO A 78 3.32 9.68 -16.85
CA PRO A 78 3.56 11.12 -16.76
C PRO A 78 2.36 11.90 -16.22
N GLU A 79 1.15 11.50 -16.58
CA GLU A 79 -0.10 12.12 -16.12
C GLU A 79 -0.29 11.94 -14.61
N ASN A 80 -0.07 10.73 -14.09
CA ASN A 80 -0.17 10.46 -12.67
C ASN A 80 0.91 11.19 -11.87
N ILE A 81 2.12 11.23 -12.36
CA ILE A 81 3.22 11.97 -11.73
C ILE A 81 2.90 13.48 -11.68
N ALA A 82 2.39 14.05 -12.76
CA ALA A 82 1.95 15.44 -12.80
C ALA A 82 0.82 15.71 -11.79
N TRP A 83 -0.17 14.83 -11.73
CA TRP A 83 -1.26 14.93 -10.76
C TRP A 83 -0.76 14.88 -9.31
N MET A 84 0.19 13.97 -8.99
CA MET A 84 0.78 13.93 -7.65
C MET A 84 1.50 15.24 -7.29
N ASN A 85 2.21 15.83 -8.23
CA ASN A 85 2.87 17.12 -8.02
C ASN A 85 1.86 18.28 -7.86
N GLU A 86 0.74 18.25 -8.57
CA GLU A 86 -0.35 19.21 -8.39
C GLU A 86 -0.97 19.11 -7.00
N LEU A 87 -1.21 17.89 -6.51
CA LEU A 87 -1.72 17.67 -5.15
C LEU A 87 -0.73 18.19 -4.09
N GLU A 88 0.56 17.97 -4.29
CA GLU A 88 1.60 18.44 -3.38
C GLU A 88 1.60 19.97 -3.31
N GLN A 89 1.53 20.65 -4.44
CA GLN A 89 1.47 22.11 -4.51
C GLN A 89 0.19 22.67 -3.90
N ALA A 90 -0.95 22.01 -4.12
CA ALA A 90 -2.24 22.41 -3.54
C ALA A 90 -2.24 22.36 -2.00
N ASN A 91 -1.38 21.53 -1.42
CA ASN A 91 -1.19 21.40 0.02
C ASN A 91 -0.04 22.27 0.57
N ASP A 92 0.41 23.25 -0.19
CA ASP A 92 1.53 24.14 0.16
C ASP A 92 2.85 23.40 0.49
N ALA A 93 2.96 22.16 0.03
CA ALA A 93 4.15 21.35 0.19
C ALA A 93 5.10 21.53 -1.00
N LYS A 94 6.37 21.15 -0.85
CA LYS A 94 7.44 21.53 -1.76
C LYS A 94 8.18 20.37 -2.40
N ALA A 95 7.76 19.13 -2.11
CA ALA A 95 8.40 17.98 -2.73
C ALA A 95 8.14 17.97 -4.24
N VAL A 96 9.11 17.48 -4.99
CA VAL A 96 8.98 17.22 -6.42
C VAL A 96 9.08 15.71 -6.63
N PHE A 97 7.97 15.13 -7.06
CA PHE A 97 7.89 13.71 -7.30
C PHE A 97 8.27 13.34 -8.72
N THR A 98 8.97 12.23 -8.86
CA THR A 98 9.38 11.66 -10.15
C THR A 98 8.82 10.26 -10.37
N GLN A 99 8.18 9.68 -9.36
CA GLN A 99 7.59 8.35 -9.41
C GLN A 99 6.23 8.32 -8.72
N CYS A 100 5.33 7.53 -9.28
CA CYS A 100 4.00 7.25 -8.73
C CYS A 100 3.77 5.75 -8.69
N ILE A 101 3.21 5.26 -7.59
CA ILE A 101 2.77 3.88 -7.43
C ILE A 101 1.32 3.85 -6.97
N ALA A 102 0.55 2.87 -7.43
CA ALA A 102 -0.85 2.73 -7.05
C ALA A 102 -1.23 1.30 -6.70
N PHE A 103 -2.21 1.19 -5.84
CA PHE A 103 -2.82 -0.07 -5.39
C PHE A 103 -4.34 0.07 -5.39
N GLU A 104 -5.01 -1.05 -5.63
CA GLU A 104 -6.46 -1.19 -5.51
C GLU A 104 -6.78 -1.99 -4.26
N SER A 105 -7.76 -1.55 -3.48
CA SER A 105 -8.23 -2.27 -2.31
C SER A 105 -9.68 -2.66 -2.40
N SER A 106 -10.00 -3.78 -1.77
CA SER A 106 -11.35 -4.18 -1.41
C SER A 106 -11.44 -4.26 0.10
N PHE A 107 -12.45 -3.67 0.70
CA PHE A 107 -12.65 -3.71 2.13
C PHE A 107 -14.13 -3.69 2.47
N ARG A 108 -14.45 -4.08 3.69
CA ARG A 108 -15.80 -4.15 4.20
C ARG A 108 -16.01 -3.18 5.35
N SER A 109 -17.11 -2.45 5.31
CA SER A 109 -17.50 -1.54 6.38
C SER A 109 -17.97 -2.30 7.64
N PRO A 110 -18.02 -1.63 8.81
CA PRO A 110 -18.50 -2.26 10.02
C PRO A 110 -19.93 -2.80 9.90
N GLU A 111 -20.22 -3.89 10.61
CA GLU A 111 -21.59 -4.43 10.71
C GLU A 111 -22.49 -3.55 11.55
N LYS A 112 -21.91 -2.86 12.56
CA LYS A 112 -22.59 -1.98 13.51
C LYS A 112 -21.81 -0.69 13.64
N ASP A 113 -22.52 0.40 13.94
CA ASP A 113 -21.92 1.72 14.15
C ASP A 113 -21.09 2.18 12.93
N ALA A 114 -21.62 1.89 11.76
CA ALA A 114 -20.92 2.15 10.48
C ALA A 114 -20.80 3.64 10.12
N GLY A 115 -21.44 4.54 10.87
CA GLY A 115 -21.42 5.97 10.59
C GLY A 115 -22.02 6.29 9.23
N ALA A 116 -21.23 6.92 8.38
CA ALA A 116 -21.64 7.25 7.01
C ALA A 116 -21.57 6.06 6.01
N TRP A 117 -21.01 4.91 6.43
CA TRP A 117 -20.94 3.71 5.61
C TRP A 117 -22.27 2.95 5.63
N GLU A 118 -22.62 2.30 4.52
CA GLU A 118 -23.61 1.23 4.57
C GLU A 118 -23.05 0.08 5.44
N PRO A 119 -23.82 -0.48 6.40
CA PRO A 119 -23.33 -1.55 7.26
C PRO A 119 -22.94 -2.81 6.47
N ASN A 120 -21.79 -3.39 6.80
CA ASN A 120 -21.29 -4.64 6.21
C ASN A 120 -21.31 -4.65 4.68
N ALA A 121 -21.02 -3.53 4.06
CA ALA A 121 -20.94 -3.38 2.61
C ALA A 121 -19.48 -3.42 2.11
N GLU A 122 -19.33 -3.87 0.88
CA GLU A 122 -18.04 -3.91 0.21
C GLU A 122 -17.75 -2.58 -0.49
N TYR A 123 -16.52 -2.10 -0.32
CA TYR A 123 -16.01 -0.88 -0.95
C TYR A 123 -14.70 -1.15 -1.67
N HIS A 124 -14.47 -0.40 -2.75
CA HIS A 124 -13.25 -0.44 -3.54
C HIS A 124 -12.62 0.94 -3.60
N TRP A 125 -11.35 1.04 -3.22
CA TRP A 125 -10.59 2.27 -3.28
C TRP A 125 -9.27 2.09 -4.00
N SER A 126 -8.89 3.12 -4.73
CA SER A 126 -7.54 3.28 -5.27
C SER A 126 -6.69 4.10 -4.29
N TRP A 127 -5.43 3.75 -4.18
CA TRP A 127 -4.44 4.40 -3.33
C TRP A 127 -3.27 4.83 -4.18
N TYR A 128 -2.94 6.11 -4.14
CA TYR A 128 -1.83 6.69 -4.90
C TYR A 128 -0.76 7.23 -3.98
N LEU A 129 0.49 6.82 -4.22
CA LEU A 129 1.67 7.26 -3.51
C LEU A 129 2.67 7.83 -4.50
N ALA A 130 3.49 8.75 -4.03
CA ALA A 130 4.50 9.38 -4.86
C ALA A 130 5.82 9.51 -4.09
N ARG A 131 6.92 9.57 -4.83
CA ARG A 131 8.24 9.82 -4.28
C ARG A 131 9.16 10.45 -5.32
N SER A 132 10.24 11.07 -4.86
CA SER A 132 11.43 11.27 -5.68
C SER A 132 12.18 9.94 -5.80
N GLU A 133 12.90 9.72 -6.89
CA GLU A 133 13.62 8.47 -7.12
C GLU A 133 14.51 8.10 -5.92
N GLY A 134 14.34 6.87 -5.40
CA GLY A 134 15.07 6.38 -4.24
C GLY A 134 14.64 6.94 -2.89
N GLY A 135 13.62 7.84 -2.85
CA GLY A 135 13.05 8.37 -1.62
C GLY A 135 11.95 7.49 -1.02
N ASP A 136 11.42 7.93 0.10
CA ASP A 136 10.29 7.27 0.76
C ASP A 136 8.97 7.58 0.04
N TRP A 137 8.08 6.59 0.03
CA TRP A 137 6.74 6.78 -0.49
C TRP A 137 5.91 7.67 0.43
N LYS A 138 5.30 8.70 -0.17
CA LYS A 138 4.29 9.54 0.47
C LYS A 138 2.91 9.16 -0.06
N LEU A 139 2.01 8.82 0.85
CA LEU A 139 0.61 8.59 0.48
C LEU A 139 -0.05 9.93 0.15
N MET A 140 -0.53 10.06 -1.08
CA MET A 140 -1.02 11.33 -1.61
C MET A 140 -2.53 11.41 -1.62
N THR A 141 -3.20 10.36 -2.07
CA THR A 141 -4.66 10.36 -2.16
C THR A 141 -5.20 8.93 -2.22
N TRP A 142 -6.45 8.79 -1.83
CA TRP A 142 -7.20 7.53 -1.90
C TRP A 142 -8.68 7.81 -2.02
N GLY A 143 -9.42 6.81 -2.49
CA GLY A 143 -10.88 6.89 -2.62
C GLY A 143 -11.39 6.06 -3.77
N TYR A 144 -12.60 6.36 -4.19
CA TYR A 144 -13.23 5.67 -5.32
C TYR A 144 -12.45 5.88 -6.61
N ALA A 145 -12.30 4.79 -7.38
CA ALA A 145 -11.68 4.80 -8.69
C ALA A 145 -12.66 5.37 -9.74
#